data_1f71cfeb3718490f21750d9afa81a930
#
_entry.id   1f71cfeb3718490f21750d9afa81a930
#
_cell.length_a   1.000
_cell.length_b   1.000
_cell.length_c   1.000
_cell.angle_alpha   90.00
_cell.angle_beta   90.00
_cell.angle_gamma   90.00
#
_symmetry.space_group_name_H-M   'P 1'
#
loop_
_entity.id
_entity.type
_entity.pdbx_description
1 polymer ?
#
loop_
_entity_poly.entity_id
_entity_poly.type
_entity_poly.pdbx_seq_one_letter_code
_entity_poly.pdbx_strand_id
1 'polypeptide(L)'
;MRRNPGASALRSRGRLCAALLAMGLLFATPGLVTPPPAAAQPGGPDGVAQLVAAVANANQKLHELGTAIQAEQERVNKAIVDVQTARDNAAAAQREVDASRQRVEDANRAIEAAQQRFDRFAAATYINGPSNSYLTASDPADIIGTVAAGQTLAVSAQQVMADLQRARTEQVNRDSAARLAKQNADKALADAEARQQDAVSALTDAQGTFSAQQAELDKLTAEREAAQAKLNEVRKMSATTPASGQQAPAAAPAAAAPGADWDRAPQGVDPATGNWATAWDPFLPAIPSAFVSGDPIAIINEVLNIMATSAQVTQDLGRSFLQKLGLLPTPTGYTNGAIPRVHGREATEYVIRRAMSQMGVPYSWGGGNAAGPSRGIDSGAGTVGFDCSGLMLYAFAGVGIKLDHYSGSQYNAGRKIPSSQARRGDMLFWGPNASQHVALYLGDGQMIEAPYTGSVVKISPVRHSGMTPYATRLIEW
;
A
#
# COMPACT_ATOMS: atom_id res chain seq x y z
N MET A 1 -46.82 31.51 -27.31
CA MET A 1 -47.43 30.30 -27.92
C MET A 1 -46.55 29.11 -27.62
N ARG A 2 -47.08 28.19 -26.79
CA ARG A 2 -47.11 26.71 -26.92
C ARG A 2 -45.71 26.04 -27.11
N ARG A 3 -45.26 25.04 -26.41
CA ARG A 3 -45.76 24.09 -25.37
C ARG A 3 -44.56 23.27 -24.91
N ASN A 4 -44.39 23.04 -23.65
CA ASN A 4 -43.78 21.82 -23.10
C ASN A 4 -44.61 20.59 -23.52
N PRO A 5 -44.17 19.36 -23.54
CA PRO A 5 -43.65 18.65 -22.35
C PRO A 5 -42.65 17.53 -22.63
N GLY A 6 -42.09 16.94 -21.58
CA GLY A 6 -41.79 15.52 -21.55
C GLY A 6 -40.68 15.13 -20.60
N ALA A 7 -41.08 14.81 -19.38
CA ALA A 7 -40.29 14.11 -18.40
C ALA A 7 -40.01 12.67 -18.85
N SER A 8 -38.83 12.14 -18.51
CA SER A 8 -38.67 10.71 -18.19
C SER A 8 -37.43 10.50 -17.31
N ALA A 9 -37.70 10.34 -16.03
CA ALA A 9 -36.79 9.78 -15.09
C ALA A 9 -36.64 8.27 -15.36
N LEU A 10 -35.43 7.78 -15.53
CA LEU A 10 -35.10 6.35 -15.35
C LEU A 10 -34.06 6.22 -14.27
N ARG A 11 -34.56 5.98 -13.08
CA ARG A 11 -33.79 5.40 -11.97
C ARG A 11 -33.56 3.92 -12.30
N SER A 12 -32.33 3.51 -12.63
CA SER A 12 -31.96 2.11 -12.59
C SER A 12 -31.23 1.83 -11.27
N ARG A 13 -31.99 1.39 -10.29
CA ARG A 13 -31.48 0.70 -9.11
C ARG A 13 -31.01 -0.68 -9.54
N GLY A 14 -29.71 -0.86 -9.76
CA GLY A 14 -29.10 -2.17 -9.91
C GLY A 14 -28.98 -2.84 -8.53
N ARG A 15 -29.96 -3.64 -8.15
CA ARG A 15 -29.86 -4.62 -7.07
C ARG A 15 -29.01 -5.78 -7.59
N LEU A 16 -27.76 -5.88 -7.18
CA LEU A 16 -27.00 -7.13 -7.29
C LEU A 16 -27.52 -8.08 -6.21
N CYS A 17 -28.36 -9.02 -6.64
CA CYS A 17 -28.72 -10.18 -5.83
C CYS A 17 -27.48 -11.08 -5.70
N ALA A 18 -27.00 -11.25 -4.48
CA ALA A 18 -26.14 -12.37 -4.13
C ALA A 18 -26.93 -13.67 -4.26
N ALA A 19 -26.66 -14.42 -5.32
CA ALA A 19 -27.20 -15.76 -5.47
C ALA A 19 -26.32 -16.74 -4.71
N LEU A 20 -26.74 -17.09 -3.50
CA LEU A 20 -26.28 -18.29 -2.79
C LEU A 20 -26.86 -19.51 -3.54
N LEU A 21 -26.03 -20.18 -4.33
CA LEU A 21 -26.33 -21.48 -4.91
C LEU A 21 -26.06 -22.57 -3.87
N ALA A 22 -27.09 -22.87 -3.08
CA ALA A 22 -27.16 -24.13 -2.36
C ALA A 22 -27.54 -25.22 -3.37
N MET A 23 -26.56 -25.97 -3.87
CA MET A 23 -26.81 -27.18 -4.67
C MET A 23 -27.04 -28.38 -3.75
N GLY A 24 -28.27 -28.56 -3.34
CA GLY A 24 -28.76 -29.82 -2.78
C GLY A 24 -29.20 -30.73 -3.94
N LEU A 25 -28.37 -31.66 -4.32
CA LEU A 25 -28.75 -32.75 -5.23
C LEU A 25 -29.30 -33.90 -4.40
N LEU A 26 -30.62 -33.97 -4.29
CA LEU A 26 -31.37 -35.15 -3.86
C LEU A 26 -31.54 -36.07 -5.09
N PHE A 27 -30.71 -37.09 -5.22
CA PHE A 27 -31.00 -38.25 -6.10
C PHE A 27 -31.69 -39.30 -5.26
N ALA A 28 -33.01 -39.41 -5.45
CA ALA A 28 -33.77 -40.58 -5.03
C ALA A 28 -33.61 -41.65 -6.10
N THR A 29 -32.89 -42.74 -5.82
CA THR A 29 -32.93 -43.97 -6.59
C THR A 29 -33.67 -45.03 -5.79
N PRO A 30 -34.53 -45.86 -6.45
CA PRO A 30 -35.29 -46.87 -5.73
C PRO A 30 -34.43 -48.12 -5.49
N GLY A 31 -34.48 -48.56 -4.26
CA GLY A 31 -34.38 -49.91 -3.75
C GLY A 31 -33.39 -50.90 -4.39
N LEU A 32 -32.18 -50.89 -3.81
CA LEU A 32 -31.39 -52.14 -3.67
C LEU A 32 -31.08 -52.28 -2.18
N VAL A 33 -31.63 -53.33 -1.58
CA VAL A 33 -31.31 -53.73 -0.21
C VAL A 33 -29.86 -54.21 -0.22
N THR A 34 -28.92 -53.32 0.05
CA THR A 34 -27.56 -53.70 0.38
C THR A 34 -27.50 -54.11 1.85
N PRO A 35 -26.77 -55.16 2.21
CA PRO A 35 -26.55 -55.49 3.62
C PRO A 35 -25.87 -54.28 4.32
N PRO A 36 -26.11 -54.07 5.63
CA PRO A 36 -25.49 -52.98 6.33
C PRO A 36 -23.98 -53.08 6.16
N PRO A 37 -23.28 -51.96 5.88
CA PRO A 37 -21.84 -51.97 5.82
C PRO A 37 -21.32 -52.49 7.17
N ALA A 38 -20.52 -53.56 7.12
CA ALA A 38 -19.83 -54.06 8.31
C ALA A 38 -19.12 -52.85 8.93
N ALA A 39 -19.45 -52.54 10.22
CA ALA A 39 -18.82 -51.50 10.96
C ALA A 39 -17.32 -51.71 10.90
N ALA A 40 -16.61 -50.87 10.12
CA ALA A 40 -15.16 -50.98 9.97
C ALA A 40 -14.57 -50.83 11.40
N GLN A 41 -13.87 -51.85 11.84
CA GLN A 41 -13.16 -51.76 13.11
C GLN A 41 -12.18 -50.61 13.08
N PRO A 42 -12.12 -49.72 14.09
CA PRO A 42 -11.29 -48.51 14.06
C PRO A 42 -9.81 -48.73 13.84
N GLY A 43 -9.31 -49.96 13.87
CA GLY A 43 -7.90 -50.33 13.68
C GLY A 43 -7.57 -51.01 12.34
N GLY A 44 -8.53 -51.19 11.42
CA GLY A 44 -8.25 -51.76 10.09
C GLY A 44 -7.66 -50.75 9.11
N PRO A 45 -7.00 -51.22 8.00
CA PRO A 45 -6.42 -50.30 7.01
C PRO A 45 -7.41 -49.28 6.44
N ASP A 46 -8.69 -49.67 6.31
CA ASP A 46 -9.76 -48.78 5.86
C ASP A 46 -10.09 -47.65 6.89
N GLY A 47 -10.01 -47.93 8.17
CA GLY A 47 -10.21 -46.94 9.22
C GLY A 47 -9.09 -45.90 9.28
N VAL A 48 -7.85 -46.34 9.07
CA VAL A 48 -6.69 -45.41 8.98
C VAL A 48 -6.79 -44.54 7.76
N ALA A 49 -7.14 -45.11 6.59
CA ALA A 49 -7.33 -44.37 5.35
C ALA A 49 -8.41 -43.27 5.49
N GLN A 50 -9.54 -43.60 6.14
CA GLN A 50 -10.62 -42.64 6.42
C GLN A 50 -10.17 -41.50 7.34
N LEU A 51 -9.38 -41.78 8.40
CA LEU A 51 -8.84 -40.75 9.29
C LEU A 51 -7.82 -39.86 8.59
N VAL A 52 -6.96 -40.42 7.76
CA VAL A 52 -6.00 -39.64 6.93
C VAL A 52 -6.77 -38.74 5.96
N ALA A 53 -7.81 -39.25 5.31
CA ALA A 53 -8.67 -38.47 4.44
C ALA A 53 -9.41 -37.37 5.18
N ALA A 54 -9.91 -37.63 6.39
CA ALA A 54 -10.54 -36.61 7.22
C ALA A 54 -9.59 -35.47 7.61
N VAL A 55 -8.37 -35.80 8.02
CA VAL A 55 -7.32 -34.79 8.31
C VAL A 55 -6.97 -34.01 7.05
N ALA A 56 -6.81 -34.66 5.90
CA ALA A 56 -6.50 -34.01 4.63
C ALA A 56 -7.63 -33.04 4.20
N ASN A 57 -8.89 -33.48 4.29
CA ASN A 57 -10.06 -32.65 3.98
C ASN A 57 -10.18 -31.44 4.92
N ALA A 58 -9.97 -31.64 6.23
CA ALA A 58 -9.99 -30.53 7.19
C ALA A 58 -8.86 -29.52 6.90
N ASN A 59 -7.64 -29.99 6.59
CA ASN A 59 -6.53 -29.12 6.21
C ASN A 59 -6.83 -28.35 4.92
N GLN A 60 -7.45 -28.97 3.91
CA GLN A 60 -7.85 -28.31 2.67
C GLN A 60 -8.87 -27.21 2.96
N LYS A 61 -9.92 -27.47 3.71
CA LYS A 61 -10.94 -26.49 4.09
C LYS A 61 -10.35 -25.33 4.91
N LEU A 62 -9.43 -25.63 5.85
CA LEU A 62 -8.71 -24.60 6.59
C LEU A 62 -7.86 -23.73 5.68
N HIS A 63 -7.24 -24.30 4.67
CA HIS A 63 -6.48 -23.54 3.67
C HIS A 63 -7.38 -22.64 2.81
N GLU A 64 -8.51 -23.18 2.32
CA GLU A 64 -9.50 -22.42 1.55
C GLU A 64 -10.09 -21.25 2.37
N LEU A 65 -10.46 -21.51 3.61
CA LEU A 65 -10.95 -20.47 4.54
C LEU A 65 -9.88 -19.42 4.82
N GLY A 66 -8.64 -19.83 5.10
CA GLY A 66 -7.52 -18.92 5.27
C GLY A 66 -7.30 -18.00 4.08
N THR A 67 -7.39 -18.55 2.85
CA THR A 67 -7.28 -17.77 1.61
C THR A 67 -8.43 -16.75 1.47
N ALA A 68 -9.65 -17.15 1.82
CA ALA A 68 -10.80 -16.25 1.78
C ALA A 68 -10.67 -15.12 2.81
N ILE A 69 -10.18 -15.41 4.01
CA ILE A 69 -9.89 -14.42 5.05
C ILE A 69 -8.83 -13.43 4.55
N GLN A 70 -7.74 -13.92 3.97
CA GLN A 70 -6.68 -13.07 3.43
C GLN A 70 -7.18 -12.12 2.34
N ALA A 71 -8.02 -12.63 1.41
CA ALA A 71 -8.60 -11.81 0.36
C ALA A 71 -9.45 -10.66 0.92
N GLU A 72 -10.22 -10.93 1.97
CA GLU A 72 -11.02 -9.92 2.64
C GLU A 72 -10.17 -8.89 3.39
N GLN A 73 -9.12 -9.35 4.08
CA GLN A 73 -8.16 -8.49 4.77
C GLN A 73 -7.45 -7.55 3.80
N GLU A 74 -6.98 -8.08 2.66
CA GLU A 74 -6.34 -7.26 1.63
C GLU A 74 -7.32 -6.28 0.95
N ARG A 75 -8.61 -6.61 0.89
CA ARG A 75 -9.65 -5.67 0.40
C ARG A 75 -9.76 -4.43 1.31
N VAL A 76 -9.71 -4.63 2.62
CA VAL A 76 -9.72 -3.52 3.59
C VAL A 76 -8.41 -2.72 3.50
N ASN A 77 -7.25 -3.39 3.47
CA ASN A 77 -5.96 -2.74 3.30
C ASN A 77 -5.94 -1.86 2.04
N LYS A 78 -6.47 -2.37 0.92
CA LYS A 78 -6.63 -1.59 -0.30
C LYS A 78 -7.47 -0.33 -0.09
N ALA A 79 -8.63 -0.46 0.55
CA ALA A 79 -9.53 0.66 0.78
C ALA A 79 -8.87 1.75 1.63
N ILE A 80 -8.06 1.39 2.63
CA ILE A 80 -7.29 2.33 3.45
C ILE A 80 -6.22 3.04 2.62
N VAL A 81 -5.48 2.31 1.77
CA VAL A 81 -4.49 2.91 0.85
C VAL A 81 -5.16 3.85 -0.16
N ASP A 82 -6.34 3.50 -0.67
CA ASP A 82 -7.13 4.37 -1.55
C ASP A 82 -7.51 5.69 -0.84
N VAL A 83 -7.89 5.65 0.44
CA VAL A 83 -8.14 6.86 1.26
C VAL A 83 -6.89 7.71 1.39
N GLN A 84 -5.74 7.10 1.71
CA GLN A 84 -4.48 7.83 1.82
C GLN A 84 -4.14 8.55 0.51
N THR A 85 -4.20 7.81 -0.61
CA THR A 85 -3.92 8.36 -1.94
C THR A 85 -4.85 9.53 -2.28
N ALA A 86 -6.14 9.41 -2.00
CA ALA A 86 -7.12 10.46 -2.26
C ALA A 86 -6.88 11.71 -1.38
N ARG A 87 -6.53 11.53 -0.10
CA ARG A 87 -6.14 12.63 0.80
C ARG A 87 -4.87 13.34 0.34
N ASP A 88 -3.86 12.59 -0.10
CA ASP A 88 -2.61 13.17 -0.64
C ASP A 88 -2.88 13.97 -1.90
N ASN A 89 -3.76 13.48 -2.80
CA ASN A 89 -4.20 14.18 -3.99
C ASN A 89 -4.99 15.46 -3.66
N ALA A 90 -5.89 15.42 -2.68
CA ALA A 90 -6.63 16.60 -2.22
C ALA A 90 -5.67 17.66 -1.62
N ALA A 91 -4.71 17.23 -0.80
CA ALA A 91 -3.70 18.13 -0.25
C ALA A 91 -2.79 18.74 -1.34
N ALA A 92 -2.43 17.97 -2.37
CA ALA A 92 -1.65 18.46 -3.50
C ALA A 92 -2.46 19.47 -4.33
N ALA A 93 -3.74 19.19 -4.60
CA ALA A 93 -4.63 20.09 -5.31
C ALA A 93 -4.87 21.39 -4.53
N GLN A 94 -4.97 21.33 -3.20
CA GLN A 94 -5.07 22.52 -2.36
C GLN A 94 -3.81 23.40 -2.43
N ARG A 95 -2.61 22.79 -2.40
CA ARG A 95 -1.35 23.54 -2.60
C ARG A 95 -1.30 24.24 -3.95
N GLU A 96 -1.84 23.63 -5.01
CA GLU A 96 -1.94 24.25 -6.34
C GLU A 96 -2.91 25.43 -6.34
N VAL A 97 -4.01 25.38 -5.59
CA VAL A 97 -4.92 26.53 -5.40
C VAL A 97 -4.17 27.70 -4.76
N ASP A 98 -3.41 27.43 -3.69
CA ASP A 98 -2.67 28.48 -2.96
C ASP A 98 -1.57 29.09 -3.84
N ALA A 99 -0.84 28.26 -4.59
CA ALA A 99 0.15 28.72 -5.56
C ALA A 99 -0.50 29.51 -6.71
N SER A 100 -1.69 29.12 -7.15
CA SER A 100 -2.42 29.84 -8.21
C SER A 100 -2.93 31.19 -7.74
N ARG A 101 -3.40 31.30 -6.49
CA ARG A 101 -3.76 32.60 -5.87
C ARG A 101 -2.57 33.54 -5.86
N GLN A 102 -1.40 33.05 -5.42
CA GLN A 102 -0.19 33.86 -5.41
C GLN A 102 0.17 34.36 -6.83
N ARG A 103 0.06 33.49 -7.84
CA ARG A 103 0.29 33.87 -9.25
C ARG A 103 -0.70 34.93 -9.76
N VAL A 104 -1.96 34.90 -9.32
CA VAL A 104 -2.94 35.94 -9.63
C VAL A 104 -2.58 37.27 -8.97
N GLU A 105 -2.17 37.25 -7.71
CA GLU A 105 -1.71 38.47 -7.00
C GLU A 105 -0.47 39.08 -7.68
N ASP A 106 0.48 38.25 -8.12
CA ASP A 106 1.65 38.69 -8.85
C ASP A 106 1.27 39.33 -10.20
N ALA A 107 0.32 38.72 -10.93
CA ALA A 107 -0.20 39.27 -12.18
C ALA A 107 -0.93 40.60 -11.99
N ASN A 108 -1.70 40.73 -10.89
CA ASN A 108 -2.37 42.02 -10.54
C ASN A 108 -1.32 43.12 -10.26
N ARG A 109 -0.26 42.81 -9.47
CA ARG A 109 0.84 43.77 -9.25
C ARG A 109 1.54 44.14 -10.56
N ALA A 110 1.73 43.19 -11.46
CA ALA A 110 2.32 43.46 -12.77
C ALA A 110 1.45 44.39 -13.63
N ILE A 111 0.12 44.23 -13.60
CA ILE A 111 -0.82 45.14 -14.27
C ILE A 111 -0.73 46.56 -13.66
N GLU A 112 -0.78 46.69 -12.32
CA GLU A 112 -0.65 47.96 -11.66
C GLU A 112 0.66 48.68 -12.05
N ALA A 113 1.77 47.96 -12.06
CA ALA A 113 3.06 48.49 -12.49
C ALA A 113 3.08 48.90 -13.97
N ALA A 114 2.44 48.11 -14.85
CA ALA A 114 2.31 48.46 -16.25
C ALA A 114 1.40 49.66 -16.47
N GLN A 115 0.29 49.75 -15.73
CA GLN A 115 -0.61 50.90 -15.73
C GLN A 115 0.09 52.18 -15.29
N GLN A 116 0.83 52.16 -14.18
CA GLN A 116 1.61 53.30 -13.72
C GLN A 116 2.68 53.75 -14.74
N ARG A 117 3.29 52.82 -15.44
CA ARG A 117 4.23 53.17 -16.57
C ARG A 117 3.49 53.83 -17.71
N PHE A 118 2.32 53.32 -18.08
CA PHE A 118 1.49 53.90 -19.13
C PHE A 118 1.02 55.30 -18.75
N ASP A 119 0.50 55.49 -17.53
CA ASP A 119 0.01 56.78 -17.04
C ASP A 119 1.12 57.84 -16.99
N ARG A 120 2.32 57.47 -16.52
CA ARG A 120 3.50 58.37 -16.55
C ARG A 120 3.90 58.72 -17.99
N PHE A 121 3.89 57.76 -18.88
CA PHE A 121 4.19 57.97 -20.29
C PHE A 121 3.15 58.90 -20.95
N ALA A 122 1.86 58.65 -20.73
CA ALA A 122 0.75 59.47 -21.24
C ALA A 122 0.82 60.91 -20.72
N ALA A 123 1.06 61.09 -19.42
CA ALA A 123 1.25 62.43 -18.85
C ALA A 123 2.48 63.18 -19.43
N ALA A 124 3.60 62.47 -19.53
CA ALA A 124 4.81 63.07 -20.11
C ALA A 124 4.60 63.45 -21.59
N THR A 125 3.88 62.63 -22.37
CA THR A 125 3.53 62.91 -23.78
C THR A 125 2.56 64.05 -23.88
N TYR A 126 1.58 64.20 -22.96
CA TYR A 126 0.64 65.32 -22.91
C TYR A 126 1.31 66.62 -22.56
N ILE A 127 2.21 66.65 -21.55
CA ILE A 127 2.89 67.84 -21.09
C ILE A 127 3.99 68.28 -22.05
N ASN A 128 4.78 67.35 -22.56
CA ASN A 128 5.93 67.62 -23.43
C ASN A 128 5.65 67.28 -24.91
N GLY A 129 4.37 67.11 -25.27
CA GLY A 129 3.92 66.61 -26.59
C GLY A 129 4.72 67.19 -27.76
N PRO A 130 4.53 66.69 -29.00
CA PRO A 130 5.33 67.15 -30.11
C PRO A 130 5.18 68.65 -30.19
N SER A 131 6.17 69.31 -29.64
CA SER A 131 6.20 70.75 -29.65
C SER A 131 6.02 71.22 -31.10
N ASN A 132 5.36 72.31 -31.32
CA ASN A 132 5.23 72.94 -32.64
C ASN A 132 6.60 73.31 -33.26
N SER A 133 7.69 72.73 -32.72
CA SER A 133 9.08 72.97 -33.12
C SER A 133 9.35 72.57 -34.60
N TYR A 134 8.51 71.70 -35.20
CA TYR A 134 8.56 71.51 -36.66
C TYR A 134 8.25 72.74 -37.46
N LEU A 135 7.39 73.64 -36.94
CA LEU A 135 6.95 74.84 -37.60
C LEU A 135 7.86 76.05 -37.28
N THR A 136 8.71 75.92 -36.25
CA THR A 136 9.60 77.00 -35.76
C THR A 136 11.07 76.69 -35.89
N ALA A 137 11.45 75.49 -36.39
CA ALA A 137 12.84 75.09 -36.59
C ALA A 137 13.44 75.88 -37.74
N SER A 138 14.48 76.62 -37.50
CA SER A 138 15.17 77.42 -38.44
C SER A 138 16.42 76.75 -39.06
N ASP A 139 16.80 75.56 -38.48
CA ASP A 139 17.98 74.77 -38.95
C ASP A 139 17.49 73.32 -39.35
N PRO A 140 17.94 72.80 -40.51
CA PRO A 140 17.70 71.44 -40.93
C PRO A 140 18.10 70.36 -39.87
N ALA A 141 19.15 70.61 -39.09
CA ALA A 141 19.61 69.75 -38.04
C ALA A 141 18.56 69.60 -36.90
N ASP A 142 17.88 70.69 -36.57
CA ASP A 142 16.81 70.68 -35.53
C ASP A 142 15.60 69.88 -36.03
N ILE A 143 15.30 69.93 -37.30
CA ILE A 143 14.22 69.15 -37.92
C ILE A 143 14.52 67.63 -37.81
N ILE A 144 15.75 67.23 -38.15
CA ILE A 144 16.18 65.83 -38.06
C ILE A 144 16.15 65.35 -36.60
N GLY A 145 16.61 66.15 -35.66
CA GLY A 145 16.57 65.84 -34.22
C GLY A 145 15.16 65.65 -33.72
N THR A 146 14.24 66.50 -34.16
CA THR A 146 12.84 66.44 -33.73
C THR A 146 12.11 65.22 -34.33
N VAL A 147 12.42 64.82 -35.59
CA VAL A 147 11.89 63.62 -36.20
C VAL A 147 12.43 62.36 -35.48
N ALA A 148 13.71 62.30 -35.18
CA ALA A 148 14.31 61.23 -34.42
C ALA A 148 13.70 61.07 -33.02
N ALA A 149 13.48 62.20 -32.32
CA ALA A 149 12.78 62.19 -31.01
C ALA A 149 11.34 61.68 -31.14
N GLY A 150 10.62 62.10 -32.19
CA GLY A 150 9.26 61.61 -32.48
C GLY A 150 9.19 60.09 -32.75
N GLN A 151 10.16 59.57 -33.51
CA GLN A 151 10.27 58.12 -33.74
C GLN A 151 10.57 57.36 -32.46
N THR A 152 11.49 57.86 -31.63
CA THR A 152 11.79 57.24 -30.32
C THR A 152 10.55 57.22 -29.41
N LEU A 153 9.79 58.29 -29.39
CA LEU A 153 8.56 58.40 -28.63
C LEU A 153 7.50 57.42 -29.15
N ALA A 154 7.34 57.26 -30.45
CA ALA A 154 6.41 56.30 -31.06
C ALA A 154 6.76 54.85 -30.70
N VAL A 155 8.06 54.48 -30.79
CA VAL A 155 8.54 53.15 -30.37
C VAL A 155 8.28 52.91 -28.88
N SER A 156 8.57 53.92 -28.04
CA SER A 156 8.31 53.84 -26.57
C SER A 156 6.82 53.66 -26.27
N ALA A 157 5.95 54.37 -26.99
CA ALA A 157 4.48 54.23 -26.90
C ALA A 157 4.04 52.82 -27.24
N GLN A 158 4.53 52.27 -28.35
CA GLN A 158 4.20 50.90 -28.75
C GLN A 158 4.66 49.86 -27.70
N GLN A 159 5.84 50.01 -27.12
CA GLN A 159 6.36 49.14 -26.08
C GLN A 159 5.50 49.17 -24.82
N VAL A 160 5.16 50.35 -24.32
CA VAL A 160 4.30 50.52 -23.12
C VAL A 160 2.92 49.93 -23.34
N MET A 161 2.29 50.14 -24.50
CA MET A 161 1.01 49.54 -24.85
C MET A 161 1.08 48.01 -24.94
N ALA A 162 2.13 47.47 -25.56
CA ALA A 162 2.36 46.05 -25.67
C ALA A 162 2.59 45.40 -24.29
N ASP A 163 3.28 46.06 -23.37
CA ASP A 163 3.51 45.61 -22.01
C ASP A 163 2.19 45.55 -21.22
N LEU A 164 1.36 46.56 -21.35
CA LEU A 164 0.03 46.58 -20.68
C LEU A 164 -0.88 45.48 -21.24
N GLN A 165 -0.91 45.28 -22.54
CA GLN A 165 -1.67 44.22 -23.18
C GLN A 165 -1.17 42.84 -22.73
N ARG A 166 0.13 42.60 -22.67
CA ARG A 166 0.72 41.35 -22.17
C ARG A 166 0.34 41.11 -20.69
N ALA A 167 0.46 42.12 -19.84
CA ALA A 167 0.10 42.01 -18.44
C ALA A 167 -1.38 41.66 -18.26
N ARG A 168 -2.29 42.27 -19.03
CA ARG A 168 -3.74 41.95 -18.99
C ARG A 168 -4.03 40.53 -19.49
N THR A 169 -3.37 40.10 -20.57
CA THR A 169 -3.53 38.72 -21.08
C THR A 169 -3.05 37.70 -20.06
N GLU A 170 -1.90 37.96 -19.44
CA GLU A 170 -1.35 37.09 -18.40
C GLU A 170 -2.28 36.99 -17.19
N GLN A 171 -2.86 38.10 -16.74
CA GLN A 171 -3.86 38.07 -15.63
C GLN A 171 -5.04 37.16 -15.97
N VAL A 172 -5.64 37.33 -17.16
CA VAL A 172 -6.79 36.49 -17.57
C VAL A 172 -6.41 35.01 -17.60
N ASN A 173 -5.20 34.68 -18.08
CA ASN A 173 -4.70 33.31 -18.08
C ASN A 173 -4.50 32.79 -16.65
N ARG A 174 -3.95 33.59 -15.73
CA ARG A 174 -3.75 33.20 -14.32
C ARG A 174 -5.08 33.04 -13.59
N ASP A 175 -6.05 33.92 -13.82
CA ASP A 175 -7.41 33.78 -13.28
C ASP A 175 -8.09 32.50 -13.75
N SER A 176 -7.95 32.17 -15.05
CA SER A 176 -8.50 30.95 -15.60
C SER A 176 -7.85 29.70 -15.01
N ALA A 177 -6.52 29.71 -14.84
CA ALA A 177 -5.75 28.64 -14.21
C ALA A 177 -6.15 28.47 -12.73
N ALA A 178 -6.36 29.57 -11.99
CA ALA A 178 -6.77 29.53 -10.60
C ALA A 178 -8.19 28.95 -10.42
N ARG A 179 -9.12 29.25 -11.34
CA ARG A 179 -10.46 28.65 -11.34
C ARG A 179 -10.38 27.14 -11.59
N LEU A 180 -9.56 26.71 -12.56
CA LEU A 180 -9.37 25.29 -12.84
C LEU A 180 -8.72 24.56 -11.65
N ALA A 181 -7.70 25.16 -11.01
CA ALA A 181 -7.09 24.62 -9.82
C ALA A 181 -8.10 24.43 -8.69
N LYS A 182 -8.98 25.41 -8.47
CA LYS A 182 -10.07 25.30 -7.49
C LYS A 182 -11.03 24.15 -7.83
N GLN A 183 -11.49 24.04 -9.07
CA GLN A 183 -12.38 22.95 -9.50
C GLN A 183 -11.72 21.58 -9.28
N ASN A 184 -10.45 21.45 -9.58
CA ASN A 184 -9.69 20.21 -9.35
C ASN A 184 -9.58 19.90 -7.85
N ALA A 185 -9.38 20.91 -7.00
CA ALA A 185 -9.31 20.72 -5.55
C ALA A 185 -10.67 20.31 -4.97
N ASP A 186 -11.75 20.95 -5.39
CA ASP A 186 -13.11 20.59 -4.96
C ASP A 186 -13.45 19.15 -5.36
N LYS A 187 -13.07 18.73 -6.57
CA LYS A 187 -13.23 17.35 -7.02
C LYS A 187 -12.37 16.36 -6.24
N ALA A 188 -11.12 16.68 -5.97
CA ALA A 188 -10.21 15.82 -5.21
C ALA A 188 -10.68 15.66 -3.75
N LEU A 189 -11.25 16.70 -3.15
CA LEU A 189 -11.84 16.63 -1.82
C LEU A 189 -13.05 15.68 -1.80
N ALA A 190 -13.96 15.83 -2.77
CA ALA A 190 -15.13 14.95 -2.88
C ALA A 190 -14.74 13.49 -3.13
N ASP A 191 -13.68 13.24 -3.89
CA ASP A 191 -13.13 11.89 -4.09
C ASP A 191 -12.55 11.31 -2.77
N ALA A 192 -11.83 12.14 -2.00
CA ALA A 192 -11.30 11.72 -0.69
C ALA A 192 -12.41 11.34 0.31
N GLU A 193 -13.50 12.10 0.33
CA GLU A 193 -14.69 11.80 1.16
C GLU A 193 -15.36 10.50 0.71
N ALA A 194 -15.53 10.28 -0.60
CA ALA A 194 -16.06 9.04 -1.14
C ALA A 194 -15.21 7.84 -0.79
N ARG A 195 -13.88 7.92 -0.95
CA ARG A 195 -12.96 6.84 -0.56
C ARG A 195 -13.02 6.54 0.93
N GLN A 196 -13.17 7.55 1.77
CA GLN A 196 -13.35 7.32 3.21
C GLN A 196 -14.64 6.55 3.51
N GLN A 197 -15.74 6.85 2.83
CA GLN A 197 -17.01 6.11 2.96
C GLN A 197 -16.85 4.66 2.47
N ASP A 198 -16.19 4.45 1.34
CA ASP A 198 -15.88 3.12 0.81
C ASP A 198 -15.07 2.28 1.81
N ALA A 199 -14.06 2.89 2.46
CA ALA A 199 -13.23 2.23 3.45
C ALA A 199 -14.00 1.87 4.73
N VAL A 200 -14.88 2.76 5.21
CA VAL A 200 -15.77 2.49 6.34
C VAL A 200 -16.69 1.30 6.02
N SER A 201 -17.28 1.28 4.84
CA SER A 201 -18.13 0.18 4.39
C SER A 201 -17.34 -1.13 4.32
N ALA A 202 -16.17 -1.11 3.69
CA ALA A 202 -15.31 -2.29 3.57
C ALA A 202 -14.90 -2.87 4.93
N LEU A 203 -14.55 -2.01 5.89
CA LEU A 203 -14.19 -2.44 7.24
C LEU A 203 -15.40 -3.02 8.00
N THR A 204 -16.56 -2.38 7.89
CA THR A 204 -17.80 -2.84 8.54
C THR A 204 -18.25 -4.20 7.99
N ASP A 205 -18.20 -4.36 6.66
CA ASP A 205 -18.52 -5.64 6.00
C ASP A 205 -17.55 -6.75 6.41
N ALA A 206 -16.25 -6.42 6.49
CA ALA A 206 -15.22 -7.33 6.95
C ALA A 206 -15.44 -7.79 8.39
N GLN A 207 -15.76 -6.89 9.31
CA GLN A 207 -16.07 -7.21 10.71
C GLN A 207 -17.24 -8.21 10.82
N GLY A 208 -18.31 -8.01 10.02
CA GLY A 208 -19.44 -8.95 9.96
C GLY A 208 -19.04 -10.34 9.45
N THR A 209 -18.14 -10.37 8.45
CA THR A 209 -17.70 -11.61 7.82
C THR A 209 -16.70 -12.37 8.70
N PHE A 210 -15.78 -11.69 9.38
CA PHE A 210 -14.74 -12.33 10.19
C PHE A 210 -15.29 -13.07 11.40
N SER A 211 -16.34 -12.58 12.04
CA SER A 211 -16.95 -13.30 13.17
C SER A 211 -17.49 -14.67 12.75
N ALA A 212 -18.10 -14.77 11.58
CA ALA A 212 -18.57 -16.04 11.01
C ALA A 212 -17.42 -16.95 10.57
N GLN A 213 -16.39 -16.38 9.95
CA GLN A 213 -15.20 -17.11 9.52
C GLN A 213 -14.39 -17.63 10.70
N GLN A 214 -14.31 -16.88 11.81
CA GLN A 214 -13.64 -17.33 13.03
C GLN A 214 -14.34 -18.54 13.64
N ALA A 215 -15.67 -18.53 13.73
CA ALA A 215 -16.42 -19.67 14.22
C ALA A 215 -16.22 -20.95 13.37
N GLU A 216 -16.15 -20.81 12.05
CA GLU A 216 -15.86 -21.93 11.15
C GLU A 216 -14.39 -22.39 11.25
N LEU A 217 -13.45 -21.46 11.43
CA LEU A 217 -12.03 -21.76 11.69
C LEU A 217 -11.87 -22.60 12.96
N ASP A 218 -12.50 -22.19 14.06
CA ASP A 218 -12.44 -22.89 15.35
C ASP A 218 -13.03 -24.30 15.23
N LYS A 219 -14.16 -24.44 14.55
CA LYS A 219 -14.80 -25.73 14.29
C LYS A 219 -13.91 -26.67 13.45
N LEU A 220 -13.38 -26.21 12.32
CA LEU A 220 -12.51 -27.00 11.44
C LEU A 220 -11.19 -27.37 12.15
N THR A 221 -10.68 -26.50 13.00
CA THR A 221 -9.48 -26.78 13.80
C THR A 221 -9.76 -27.90 14.80
N ALA A 222 -10.89 -27.85 15.51
CA ALA A 222 -11.29 -28.90 16.43
C ALA A 222 -11.54 -30.23 15.72
N GLU A 223 -12.19 -30.23 14.53
CA GLU A 223 -12.40 -31.43 13.72
C GLU A 223 -11.06 -32.06 13.29
N ARG A 224 -10.11 -31.25 12.84
CA ARG A 224 -8.76 -31.70 12.48
C ARG A 224 -8.03 -32.33 13.68
N GLU A 225 -8.05 -31.64 14.83
CA GLU A 225 -7.37 -32.12 16.04
C GLU A 225 -7.99 -33.44 16.54
N ALA A 226 -9.30 -33.58 16.50
CA ALA A 226 -9.98 -34.81 16.86
C ALA A 226 -9.62 -35.96 15.91
N ALA A 227 -9.57 -35.71 14.59
CA ALA A 227 -9.15 -36.71 13.61
C ALA A 227 -7.69 -37.10 13.79
N GLN A 228 -6.81 -36.13 14.04
CA GLN A 228 -5.39 -36.35 14.30
C GLN A 228 -5.14 -37.15 15.59
N ALA A 229 -5.87 -36.87 16.66
CA ALA A 229 -5.80 -37.59 17.92
C ALA A 229 -6.18 -39.07 17.73
N LYS A 230 -7.29 -39.35 17.03
CA LYS A 230 -7.70 -40.71 16.68
C LYS A 230 -6.68 -41.43 15.82
N LEU A 231 -6.09 -40.77 14.84
CA LEU A 231 -5.04 -41.33 13.99
C LEU A 231 -3.78 -41.70 14.82
N ASN A 232 -3.39 -40.85 15.75
CA ASN A 232 -2.25 -41.11 16.64
C ASN A 232 -2.53 -42.28 17.61
N GLU A 233 -3.77 -42.41 18.07
CA GLU A 233 -4.18 -43.55 18.93
C GLU A 233 -4.10 -44.88 18.14
N VAL A 234 -4.62 -44.90 16.93
CA VAL A 234 -4.53 -46.09 16.07
C VAL A 234 -3.07 -46.46 15.74
N ARG A 235 -2.21 -45.45 15.49
CA ARG A 235 -0.77 -45.67 15.28
C ARG A 235 -0.07 -46.27 16.51
N LYS A 236 -0.41 -45.80 17.71
CA LYS A 236 0.11 -46.36 18.96
C LYS A 236 -0.30 -47.83 19.15
N MET A 237 -1.56 -48.16 18.87
CA MET A 237 -2.04 -49.56 18.94
C MET A 237 -1.36 -50.48 17.90
N SER A 238 -1.09 -49.95 16.71
CA SER A 238 -0.36 -50.70 15.64
C SER A 238 1.12 -50.88 15.96
N ALA A 239 1.76 -49.97 16.72
CA ALA A 239 3.16 -50.05 17.10
C ALA A 239 3.42 -51.04 18.29
N THR A 240 2.35 -51.45 18.99
CA THR A 240 2.47 -52.45 20.08
C THR A 240 2.41 -53.92 19.59
N THR A 241 2.27 -54.18 18.30
CA THR A 241 2.43 -55.50 17.71
C THR A 241 3.92 -55.69 17.30
N PRO A 242 4.66 -56.60 17.89
CA PRO A 242 6.08 -56.75 17.57
C PRO A 242 6.26 -57.32 16.16
N ALA A 243 6.58 -56.49 15.20
CA ALA A 243 7.12 -56.89 13.94
C ALA A 243 8.64 -57.04 14.08
N SER A 244 9.08 -58.27 13.99
CA SER A 244 10.52 -58.63 13.95
C SER A 244 11.22 -58.01 12.74
N GLY A 245 12.29 -57.22 12.99
CA GLY A 245 13.45 -57.10 12.11
C GLY A 245 13.40 -56.09 10.99
N GLN A 246 13.96 -54.93 11.24
CA GLN A 246 15.08 -54.31 10.53
C GLN A 246 15.18 -52.82 10.91
N GLN A 247 16.18 -52.50 11.70
CA GLN A 247 16.61 -51.16 11.99
C GLN A 247 17.26 -50.58 10.74
N ALA A 248 16.70 -49.50 10.19
CA ALA A 248 17.42 -48.58 9.34
C ALA A 248 18.14 -47.55 10.25
N PRO A 249 19.37 -47.17 9.96
CA PRO A 249 20.12 -46.24 10.84
C PRO A 249 19.52 -44.86 10.79
N ALA A 250 19.29 -44.29 11.98
CA ALA A 250 18.90 -42.90 12.16
C ALA A 250 19.98 -41.98 11.60
N ALA A 251 19.61 -41.13 10.64
CA ALA A 251 20.45 -40.04 10.21
C ALA A 251 20.57 -39.05 11.39
N ALA A 252 21.78 -38.80 11.82
CA ALA A 252 22.11 -37.80 12.83
C ALA A 252 21.72 -36.40 12.30
N PRO A 253 21.24 -35.50 13.16
CA PRO A 253 21.00 -34.11 12.77
C PRO A 253 22.33 -33.46 12.43
N ALA A 254 22.44 -32.90 11.24
CA ALA A 254 23.60 -32.12 10.82
C ALA A 254 23.79 -30.94 11.81
N ALA A 255 24.96 -30.93 12.46
CA ALA A 255 25.38 -29.83 13.31
C ALA A 255 25.43 -28.53 12.48
N ALA A 256 24.66 -27.53 12.87
CA ALA A 256 24.73 -26.22 12.29
C ALA A 256 26.09 -25.60 12.54
N ALA A 257 26.76 -25.14 11.48
CA ALA A 257 28.01 -24.38 11.57
C ALA A 257 27.75 -23.08 12.37
N PRO A 258 28.74 -22.58 13.14
CA PRO A 258 28.61 -21.36 13.90
C PRO A 258 28.57 -20.15 12.93
N GLY A 259 27.39 -19.71 12.58
CA GLY A 259 27.11 -18.47 11.86
C GLY A 259 26.85 -17.34 12.85
N ALA A 260 27.20 -16.13 12.46
CA ALA A 260 27.08 -14.93 13.27
C ALA A 260 25.73 -14.76 13.96
N ASP A 261 25.70 -14.16 15.13
CA ASP A 261 24.56 -13.95 16.05
C ASP A 261 23.32 -13.23 15.46
N TRP A 262 23.36 -12.79 14.24
CA TRP A 262 22.25 -12.10 13.55
C TRP A 262 21.18 -13.05 13.00
N ASP A 263 21.41 -14.37 12.98
CA ASP A 263 20.48 -15.41 12.53
C ASP A 263 19.53 -15.91 13.64
N ARG A 264 19.68 -15.42 14.85
CA ARG A 264 18.79 -15.82 15.92
C ARG A 264 17.39 -15.33 15.67
N ALA A 265 16.44 -16.27 15.55
CA ALA A 265 15.03 -15.99 15.73
C ALA A 265 14.82 -15.22 17.03
N PRO A 266 13.89 -14.22 17.04
CA PRO A 266 13.56 -13.50 18.27
C PRO A 266 13.26 -14.48 19.39
N GLN A 267 13.98 -14.38 20.50
CA GLN A 267 13.80 -15.29 21.64
C GLN A 267 12.54 -14.89 22.42
N GLY A 268 11.41 -15.48 22.07
CA GLY A 268 10.24 -15.51 22.92
C GLY A 268 9.53 -14.18 23.15
N VAL A 269 8.36 -14.28 23.74
CA VAL A 269 7.59 -13.15 24.25
C VAL A 269 8.19 -12.71 25.58
N ASP A 270 8.45 -11.43 25.79
CA ASP A 270 8.79 -10.86 27.09
C ASP A 270 7.60 -11.09 28.04
N PRO A 271 7.74 -11.90 29.08
CA PRO A 271 6.66 -12.24 29.97
C PRO A 271 6.10 -11.04 30.77
N ALA A 272 6.87 -9.95 30.88
CA ALA A 272 6.47 -8.75 31.60
C ALA A 272 5.59 -7.81 30.75
N THR A 273 5.81 -7.79 29.42
CA THR A 273 5.14 -6.85 28.52
C THR A 273 4.22 -7.54 27.51
N GLY A 274 4.28 -8.87 27.36
CA GLY A 274 3.59 -9.63 26.33
C GLY A 274 4.10 -9.36 24.91
N ASN A 275 5.22 -8.64 24.77
CA ASN A 275 5.81 -8.27 23.50
C ASN A 275 6.96 -9.21 23.15
N TRP A 276 7.18 -9.40 21.85
CA TRP A 276 8.34 -10.15 21.37
C TRP A 276 9.63 -9.39 21.67
N ALA A 277 10.67 -10.11 22.12
CA ALA A 277 12.01 -9.55 22.39
C ALA A 277 12.77 -9.26 21.07
N THR A 278 12.19 -8.43 20.23
CA THR A 278 12.87 -7.84 19.06
C THR A 278 13.38 -6.46 19.43
N ALA A 279 14.39 -5.96 18.75
CA ALA A 279 14.85 -4.58 18.86
C ALA A 279 13.74 -3.64 18.31
N TRP A 280 12.72 -3.46 19.11
CA TRP A 280 11.56 -2.66 18.88
C TRP A 280 11.91 -1.20 19.13
N ASP A 281 11.46 -0.32 18.25
CA ASP A 281 11.62 1.12 18.49
C ASP A 281 10.61 1.57 19.56
N PRO A 282 11.07 1.96 20.76
CA PRO A 282 10.19 2.38 21.85
C PRO A 282 9.45 3.71 21.56
N PHE A 283 9.80 4.41 20.47
CA PHE A 283 9.18 5.68 20.09
C PHE A 283 7.98 5.52 19.15
N LEU A 284 7.65 4.30 18.72
CA LEU A 284 6.37 4.08 18.04
C LEU A 284 5.23 4.27 19.03
N PRO A 285 4.20 5.05 18.66
CA PRO A 285 3.11 5.35 19.56
C PRO A 285 2.47 4.04 20.06
N ALA A 286 2.25 3.98 21.37
CA ALA A 286 1.40 2.95 21.95
C ALA A 286 0.06 2.97 21.22
N ILE A 287 -0.55 1.78 21.06
CA ILE A 287 -1.74 1.62 20.28
C ILE A 287 -2.82 2.54 20.82
N PRO A 288 -3.37 3.36 19.96
CA PRO A 288 -4.45 4.23 20.34
C PRO A 288 -5.68 3.43 20.74
N SER A 289 -6.42 3.96 21.66
CA SER A 289 -7.72 3.44 22.09
C SER A 289 -8.72 3.23 20.94
N ALA A 290 -8.50 3.88 19.80
CA ALA A 290 -9.30 3.76 18.59
C ALA A 290 -9.41 2.32 18.06
N PHE A 291 -8.35 1.51 18.15
CA PHE A 291 -8.43 0.10 17.73
C PHE A 291 -9.32 -0.76 18.64
N VAL A 292 -9.52 -0.31 19.87
CA VAL A 292 -10.37 -1.01 20.86
C VAL A 292 -11.82 -0.53 20.80
N SER A 293 -12.05 0.69 20.28
CA SER A 293 -13.38 1.33 20.29
C SER A 293 -14.36 0.74 19.28
N GLY A 294 -13.88 0.05 18.25
CA GLY A 294 -14.71 -0.47 17.16
C GLY A 294 -15.27 0.60 16.21
N ASP A 295 -14.88 1.88 16.38
CA ASP A 295 -15.25 2.96 15.47
C ASP A 295 -14.40 2.87 14.17
N PRO A 296 -15.02 2.58 13.01
CA PRO A 296 -14.29 2.41 11.76
C PRO A 296 -13.52 3.66 11.32
N ILE A 297 -14.05 4.85 11.58
CA ILE A 297 -13.41 6.12 11.20
C ILE A 297 -12.17 6.35 12.07
N ALA A 298 -12.26 6.10 13.37
CA ALA A 298 -11.14 6.22 14.28
C ALA A 298 -10.03 5.21 13.93
N ILE A 299 -10.38 3.97 13.60
CA ILE A 299 -9.45 2.93 13.14
C ILE A 299 -8.73 3.37 11.87
N ILE A 300 -9.46 3.83 10.84
CA ILE A 300 -8.88 4.27 9.58
C ILE A 300 -7.92 5.44 9.80
N ASN A 301 -8.31 6.45 10.58
CA ASN A 301 -7.47 7.61 10.85
C ASN A 301 -6.18 7.22 11.56
N GLU A 302 -6.24 6.27 12.48
CA GLU A 302 -5.06 5.80 13.20
C GLU A 302 -4.11 5.00 12.32
N VAL A 303 -4.64 4.10 11.46
CA VAL A 303 -3.83 3.42 10.45
C VAL A 303 -3.12 4.43 9.55
N LEU A 304 -3.81 5.48 9.12
CA LEU A 304 -3.22 6.54 8.30
C LEU A 304 -2.10 7.31 9.03
N ASN A 305 -2.24 7.56 10.33
CA ASN A 305 -1.18 8.17 11.15
C ASN A 305 0.05 7.26 11.26
N ILE A 306 -0.16 5.96 11.48
CA ILE A 306 0.91 4.96 11.50
C ILE A 306 1.61 4.88 10.14
N MET A 307 0.88 4.93 9.03
CA MET A 307 1.45 4.95 7.68
C MET A 307 2.30 6.20 7.42
N ALA A 308 1.85 7.38 7.88
CA ALA A 308 2.60 8.62 7.75
C ALA A 308 3.91 8.57 8.56
N THR A 309 3.85 8.10 9.81
CA THR A 309 5.03 7.89 10.66
C THR A 309 5.98 6.86 10.06
N SER A 310 5.44 5.76 9.52
CA SER A 310 6.20 4.71 8.84
C SER A 310 6.94 5.24 7.61
N ALA A 311 6.36 6.16 6.86
CA ALA A 311 7.02 6.80 5.73
C ALA A 311 8.26 7.61 6.17
N GLN A 312 8.16 8.33 7.27
CA GLN A 312 9.27 9.12 7.83
C GLN A 312 10.39 8.21 8.34
N VAL A 313 10.04 7.17 9.11
CA VAL A 313 10.99 6.15 9.58
C VAL A 313 11.70 5.46 8.40
N THR A 314 10.99 5.16 7.31
CA THR A 314 11.58 4.58 6.10
C THR A 314 12.67 5.49 5.50
N GLN A 315 12.43 6.80 5.45
CA GLN A 315 13.42 7.75 4.95
C GLN A 315 14.68 7.78 5.84
N ASP A 316 14.50 7.78 7.15
CA ASP A 316 15.61 7.82 8.11
C ASP A 316 16.43 6.52 8.08
N LEU A 317 15.77 5.37 7.97
CA LEU A 317 16.42 4.07 7.78
C LEU A 317 17.21 4.03 6.47
N GLY A 318 16.64 4.54 5.37
CA GLY A 318 17.32 4.61 4.08
C GLY A 318 18.58 5.49 4.12
N ARG A 319 18.51 6.66 4.78
CA ARG A 319 19.68 7.52 5.00
C ARG A 319 20.76 6.81 5.81
N SER A 320 20.36 6.17 6.91
CA SER A 320 21.27 5.42 7.78
C SER A 320 21.94 4.26 7.03
N PHE A 321 21.19 3.54 6.19
CA PHE A 321 21.73 2.47 5.37
C PHE A 321 22.76 2.99 4.35
N LEU A 322 22.47 4.07 3.63
CA LEU A 322 23.39 4.67 2.67
C LEU A 322 24.65 5.25 3.34
N GLN A 323 24.53 5.80 4.56
CA GLN A 323 25.67 6.23 5.37
C GLN A 323 26.57 5.05 5.74
N LYS A 324 26.02 3.90 6.15
CA LYS A 324 26.77 2.68 6.44
C LYS A 324 27.54 2.13 5.23
N LEU A 325 26.99 2.37 4.02
CA LEU A 325 27.66 2.01 2.77
C LEU A 325 28.69 3.07 2.29
N GLY A 326 28.85 4.19 3.01
CA GLY A 326 29.73 5.27 2.60
C GLY A 326 29.25 6.06 1.36
N LEU A 327 27.96 5.91 0.99
CA LEU A 327 27.37 6.56 -0.19
C LEU A 327 26.78 7.94 0.12
N LEU A 328 26.64 8.28 1.39
CA LEU A 328 26.22 9.60 1.88
C LEU A 328 27.26 10.13 2.87
N PRO A 329 27.60 11.43 2.81
CA PRO A 329 28.42 12.03 3.85
C PRO A 329 27.68 12.04 5.20
N THR A 330 28.44 11.95 6.26
CA THR A 330 27.95 12.17 7.64
C THR A 330 27.30 13.56 7.74
N PRO A 331 26.38 13.85 8.70
CA PRO A 331 25.36 14.93 8.65
C PRO A 331 25.86 16.39 8.57
N THR A 332 27.06 16.66 8.15
CA THR A 332 27.62 18.02 7.97
C THR A 332 27.48 18.58 6.53
N GLY A 333 26.90 17.83 5.62
CA GLY A 333 26.77 18.23 4.20
C GLY A 333 25.31 18.37 3.74
N TYR A 334 25.05 19.47 3.04
CA TYR A 334 23.78 19.69 2.33
C TYR A 334 23.55 18.61 1.28
N THR A 335 22.53 17.78 1.46
CA THR A 335 21.98 16.96 0.38
C THR A 335 20.70 17.61 -0.13
N ASN A 336 20.47 17.60 -1.45
CA ASN A 336 19.25 18.11 -2.09
C ASN A 336 17.98 17.28 -1.79
N GLY A 337 18.01 16.41 -0.79
CA GLY A 337 16.88 15.59 -0.37
C GLY A 337 16.60 14.36 -1.22
N ALA A 338 17.25 14.16 -2.35
CA ALA A 338 17.10 12.97 -3.17
C ALA A 338 17.88 11.79 -2.55
N ILE A 339 17.17 10.72 -2.17
CA ILE A 339 17.80 9.46 -1.76
C ILE A 339 18.19 8.71 -3.04
N PRO A 340 19.48 8.36 -3.25
CA PRO A 340 19.89 7.55 -4.37
C PRO A 340 19.11 6.23 -4.41
N ARG A 341 18.78 5.73 -5.61
CA ARG A 341 18.18 4.40 -5.74
C ARG A 341 19.13 3.37 -5.17
N VAL A 342 18.60 2.52 -4.29
CA VAL A 342 19.37 1.44 -3.68
C VAL A 342 19.55 0.34 -4.71
N HIS A 343 20.79 -0.01 -5.01
CA HIS A 343 21.17 -1.07 -5.94
C HIS A 343 22.12 -2.04 -5.24
N GLY A 344 22.16 -3.26 -5.73
CA GLY A 344 23.17 -4.21 -5.39
C GLY A 344 22.72 -5.36 -4.48
N ARG A 345 23.50 -6.43 -4.54
CA ARG A 345 23.26 -7.67 -3.77
C ARG A 345 23.23 -7.40 -2.26
N GLU A 346 24.04 -6.47 -1.79
CA GLU A 346 24.16 -6.14 -0.36
C GLU A 346 22.84 -5.57 0.21
N ALA A 347 22.18 -4.70 -0.56
CA ALA A 347 20.86 -4.19 -0.18
C ALA A 347 19.80 -5.30 -0.17
N THR A 348 19.84 -6.19 -1.17
CA THR A 348 18.94 -7.36 -1.22
C THR A 348 19.12 -8.27 0.00
N GLU A 349 20.38 -8.60 0.35
CA GLU A 349 20.67 -9.43 1.52
C GLU A 349 20.30 -8.72 2.83
N TYR A 350 20.41 -7.40 2.89
CA TYR A 350 19.96 -6.64 4.07
C TYR A 350 18.43 -6.74 4.25
N VAL A 351 17.65 -6.58 3.18
CA VAL A 351 16.20 -6.76 3.20
C VAL A 351 15.82 -8.16 3.68
N ILE A 352 16.46 -9.18 3.13
CA ILE A 352 16.21 -10.57 3.52
C ILE A 352 16.54 -10.81 4.99
N ARG A 353 17.72 -10.38 5.47
CA ARG A 353 18.12 -10.52 6.88
C ARG A 353 17.14 -9.81 7.81
N ARG A 354 16.67 -8.62 7.41
CA ARG A 354 15.68 -7.87 8.16
C ARG A 354 14.35 -8.63 8.26
N ALA A 355 13.86 -9.23 7.18
CA ALA A 355 12.67 -10.09 7.22
C ALA A 355 12.91 -11.34 8.10
N MET A 356 14.06 -12.01 7.95
CA MET A 356 14.41 -13.22 8.70
C MET A 356 14.57 -12.96 10.20
N SER A 357 14.99 -11.76 10.62
CA SER A 357 15.05 -11.40 12.04
C SER A 357 13.68 -11.41 12.74
N GLN A 358 12.60 -11.48 11.97
CA GLN A 358 11.22 -11.50 12.47
C GLN A 358 10.60 -12.91 12.47
N MET A 359 11.40 -13.95 12.20
CA MET A 359 10.90 -15.34 12.26
C MET A 359 10.32 -15.65 13.65
N GLY A 360 9.16 -16.31 13.65
CA GLY A 360 8.44 -16.65 14.87
C GLY A 360 7.51 -15.55 15.40
N VAL A 361 7.58 -14.32 14.88
CA VAL A 361 6.66 -13.24 15.23
C VAL A 361 5.25 -13.59 14.73
N PRO A 362 4.18 -13.44 15.55
CA PRO A 362 2.82 -13.78 15.18
C PRO A 362 2.31 -13.03 13.95
N TYR A 363 1.40 -13.66 13.22
CA TYR A 363 0.59 -12.96 12.24
C TYR A 363 -0.37 -11.99 12.96
N SER A 364 -0.45 -10.76 12.46
CA SER A 364 -1.41 -9.76 12.94
C SER A 364 -1.94 -9.00 11.72
N TRP A 365 -3.23 -9.13 11.42
CA TRP A 365 -3.81 -8.47 10.26
C TRP A 365 -3.72 -6.95 10.38
N GLY A 366 -3.20 -6.28 9.33
CA GLY A 366 -2.91 -4.85 9.34
C GLY A 366 -1.75 -4.48 10.26
N GLY A 367 -1.02 -5.47 10.80
CA GLY A 367 0.14 -5.28 11.64
C GLY A 367 1.45 -5.20 10.85
N GLY A 368 2.43 -4.55 11.45
CA GLY A 368 3.73 -4.28 10.86
C GLY A 368 3.82 -2.88 10.24
N ASN A 369 4.93 -2.22 10.50
CA ASN A 369 5.28 -0.91 9.95
C ASN A 369 6.80 -0.83 9.71
N ALA A 370 7.31 0.31 9.26
CA ALA A 370 8.73 0.46 8.94
C ALA A 370 9.69 0.19 10.12
N ALA A 371 9.23 0.38 11.35
CA ALA A 371 10.06 0.18 12.53
C ALA A 371 10.03 -1.26 13.05
N GLY A 372 8.92 -2.00 12.87
CA GLY A 372 8.81 -3.36 13.39
C GLY A 372 7.40 -3.93 13.37
N PRO A 373 7.19 -5.04 14.12
CA PRO A 373 5.86 -5.61 14.33
C PRO A 373 4.98 -4.62 15.08
N SER A 374 3.72 -4.56 14.72
CA SER A 374 2.73 -3.69 15.39
C SER A 374 1.45 -4.44 15.63
N ARG A 375 0.56 -3.92 16.46
CA ARG A 375 -0.80 -4.42 16.48
C ARG A 375 -1.47 -4.10 15.16
N GLY A 376 -2.33 -4.97 14.74
CA GLY A 376 -3.12 -4.81 13.54
C GLY A 376 -4.47 -4.16 13.83
N ILE A 377 -5.40 -4.41 12.93
CA ILE A 377 -6.77 -3.93 13.01
C ILE A 377 -7.70 -5.10 13.28
N ASP A 378 -8.90 -4.82 13.82
CA ASP A 378 -9.94 -5.81 14.11
C ASP A 378 -9.41 -7.07 14.80
N SER A 379 -9.43 -8.23 14.16
CA SER A 379 -8.92 -9.50 14.71
C SER A 379 -7.42 -9.47 15.03
N GLY A 380 -6.66 -8.59 14.39
CA GLY A 380 -5.24 -8.35 14.66
C GLY A 380 -4.98 -7.37 15.83
N ALA A 381 -6.00 -6.66 16.32
CA ALA A 381 -5.82 -5.60 17.31
C ALA A 381 -5.26 -6.09 18.65
N GLY A 382 -5.51 -7.36 19.00
CA GLY A 382 -4.98 -8.00 20.21
C GLY A 382 -3.55 -8.53 20.09
N THR A 383 -2.98 -8.55 18.89
CA THR A 383 -1.70 -9.24 18.58
C THR A 383 -0.69 -8.26 18.01
N VAL A 384 0.52 -8.23 18.57
CA VAL A 384 1.67 -7.52 17.97
C VAL A 384 2.33 -8.46 16.97
N GLY A 385 2.42 -8.05 15.70
CA GLY A 385 2.95 -8.92 14.65
C GLY A 385 2.99 -8.25 13.28
N PHE A 386 3.00 -9.09 12.27
CA PHE A 386 2.98 -8.68 10.85
C PHE A 386 1.85 -9.37 10.11
N ASP A 387 1.20 -8.68 9.19
CA ASP A 387 0.59 -9.36 8.05
C ASP A 387 1.58 -9.52 6.90
N CYS A 388 1.12 -10.10 5.78
CA CYS A 388 1.99 -10.38 4.65
C CYS A 388 2.61 -9.12 4.04
N SER A 389 1.82 -8.08 3.83
CA SER A 389 2.23 -6.81 3.25
C SER A 389 3.01 -5.94 4.24
N GLY A 390 2.68 -6.00 5.53
CA GLY A 390 3.40 -5.33 6.61
C GLY A 390 4.83 -5.87 6.79
N LEU A 391 5.04 -7.19 6.64
CA LEU A 391 6.37 -7.78 6.67
C LEU A 391 7.24 -7.27 5.50
N MET A 392 6.68 -7.18 4.30
CA MET A 392 7.39 -6.61 3.14
C MET A 392 7.70 -5.12 3.34
N LEU A 393 6.72 -4.35 3.79
CA LEU A 393 6.91 -2.93 4.12
C LEU A 393 8.06 -2.76 5.12
N TYR A 394 8.08 -3.54 6.20
CA TYR A 394 9.15 -3.53 7.19
C TYR A 394 10.50 -3.86 6.57
N ALA A 395 10.59 -4.96 5.83
CA ALA A 395 11.85 -5.44 5.28
C ALA A 395 12.51 -4.41 4.35
N PHE A 396 11.75 -3.87 3.40
CA PHE A 396 12.24 -2.91 2.41
C PHE A 396 12.45 -1.50 2.97
N ALA A 397 11.75 -1.12 4.04
CA ALA A 397 11.99 0.16 4.73
C ALA A 397 13.44 0.29 5.22
N GLY A 398 14.07 -0.83 5.59
CA GLY A 398 15.46 -0.85 6.06
C GLY A 398 16.48 -0.30 5.08
N VAL A 399 16.16 -0.30 3.79
CA VAL A 399 17.00 0.27 2.71
C VAL A 399 16.37 1.54 2.11
N GLY A 400 15.34 2.11 2.77
CA GLY A 400 14.69 3.35 2.36
C GLY A 400 13.66 3.20 1.24
N ILE A 401 13.23 1.97 0.92
CA ILE A 401 12.16 1.72 -0.04
C ILE A 401 10.83 1.74 0.70
N LYS A 402 10.01 2.78 0.45
CA LYS A 402 8.66 2.90 0.98
C LYS A 402 7.72 1.99 0.19
N LEU A 403 6.99 1.14 0.89
CA LEU A 403 5.90 0.34 0.35
C LEU A 403 4.58 0.69 1.04
N ASP A 404 3.48 0.57 0.31
CA ASP A 404 2.15 0.67 0.90
C ASP A 404 1.83 -0.63 1.66
N HIS A 405 0.95 -0.55 2.65
CA HIS A 405 0.49 -1.69 3.43
C HIS A 405 -0.66 -2.42 2.70
N TYR A 406 -0.39 -2.82 1.45
CA TYR A 406 -1.32 -3.55 0.59
C TYR A 406 -0.55 -4.32 -0.50
N SER A 407 -0.76 -5.63 -0.61
CA SER A 407 -0.05 -6.49 -1.56
C SER A 407 -0.22 -6.08 -3.02
N GLY A 408 -1.40 -5.62 -3.41
CA GLY A 408 -1.69 -5.16 -4.77
C GLY A 408 -0.90 -3.90 -5.16
N SER A 409 -0.71 -2.93 -4.25
CA SER A 409 0.16 -1.78 -4.46
C SER A 409 1.62 -2.21 -4.56
N GLN A 410 2.05 -3.12 -3.66
CA GLN A 410 3.41 -3.67 -3.66
C GLN A 410 3.71 -4.44 -4.94
N TYR A 411 2.70 -5.15 -5.49
CA TYR A 411 2.83 -5.80 -6.79
C TYR A 411 3.19 -4.81 -7.89
N ASN A 412 2.69 -3.58 -7.83
CA ASN A 412 2.92 -2.54 -8.84
C ASN A 412 4.08 -1.58 -8.49
N ALA A 413 4.76 -1.78 -7.36
CA ALA A 413 5.79 -0.86 -6.88
C ALA A 413 7.15 -0.97 -7.61
N GLY A 414 7.37 -2.03 -8.40
CA GLY A 414 8.65 -2.29 -9.06
C GLY A 414 8.54 -2.93 -10.43
N ARG A 415 9.67 -3.42 -10.93
CA ARG A 415 9.74 -4.09 -12.22
C ARG A 415 9.11 -5.47 -12.16
N LYS A 416 8.24 -5.77 -13.14
CA LYS A 416 7.62 -7.09 -13.31
C LYS A 416 8.63 -8.09 -13.87
N ILE A 417 8.76 -9.22 -13.20
CA ILE A 417 9.61 -10.34 -13.57
C ILE A 417 8.71 -11.56 -13.70
N PRO A 418 8.80 -12.37 -14.76
CA PRO A 418 8.10 -13.64 -14.79
C PRO A 418 8.39 -14.43 -13.52
N SER A 419 7.37 -14.95 -12.82
CA SER A 419 7.56 -15.62 -11.53
C SER A 419 8.51 -16.81 -11.61
N SER A 420 8.59 -17.46 -12.78
CA SER A 420 9.58 -18.53 -13.04
C SER A 420 11.03 -18.04 -13.12
N GLN A 421 11.26 -16.72 -13.25
CA GLN A 421 12.57 -16.08 -13.29
C GLN A 421 12.85 -15.25 -12.03
N ALA A 422 12.04 -15.45 -10.99
CA ALA A 422 12.24 -14.77 -9.73
C ALA A 422 13.62 -15.09 -9.15
N ARG A 423 14.27 -14.07 -8.58
CA ARG A 423 15.56 -14.17 -7.90
C ARG A 423 15.40 -13.85 -6.42
N ARG A 424 16.34 -14.31 -5.65
CA ARG A 424 16.43 -13.99 -4.23
C ARG A 424 16.25 -12.47 -3.98
N GLY A 425 15.27 -12.10 -3.15
CA GLY A 425 14.88 -10.72 -2.86
C GLY A 425 13.73 -10.19 -3.72
N ASP A 426 13.21 -10.95 -4.69
CA ASP A 426 11.98 -10.58 -5.39
C ASP A 426 10.76 -10.89 -4.51
N MET A 427 9.70 -10.11 -4.65
CA MET A 427 8.41 -10.37 -4.01
C MET A 427 7.55 -11.26 -4.92
N LEU A 428 7.01 -12.35 -4.35
CA LEU A 428 6.05 -13.26 -4.97
C LEU A 428 4.64 -12.94 -4.49
N PHE A 429 3.64 -13.12 -5.37
CA PHE A 429 2.27 -12.73 -5.07
C PHE A 429 1.25 -13.79 -5.44
N TRP A 430 0.08 -13.76 -4.77
CA TRP A 430 -1.05 -14.66 -4.98
C TRP A 430 -2.37 -13.91 -5.11
N GLY A 431 -3.30 -14.55 -5.80
CA GLY A 431 -4.64 -14.04 -6.03
C GLY A 431 -4.77 -13.12 -7.23
N PRO A 432 -6.01 -12.82 -7.66
CA PRO A 432 -6.28 -11.90 -8.75
C PRO A 432 -5.67 -10.53 -8.49
N ASN A 433 -4.82 -10.03 -9.40
CA ASN A 433 -4.12 -8.75 -9.23
C ASN A 433 -3.30 -8.65 -7.93
N ALA A 434 -2.77 -9.78 -7.44
CA ALA A 434 -2.00 -9.86 -6.20
C ALA A 434 -2.80 -9.43 -4.94
N SER A 435 -4.10 -9.69 -4.91
CA SER A 435 -5.02 -9.21 -3.87
C SER A 435 -5.19 -10.17 -2.69
N GLN A 436 -4.36 -11.21 -2.57
CA GLN A 436 -4.51 -12.19 -1.50
C GLN A 436 -3.29 -12.31 -0.61
N HIS A 437 -2.09 -12.35 -1.19
CA HIS A 437 -0.88 -12.60 -0.42
C HIS A 437 0.38 -12.10 -1.12
N VAL A 438 1.41 -11.83 -0.30
CA VAL A 438 2.78 -11.52 -0.73
C VAL A 438 3.80 -12.22 0.16
N ALA A 439 4.92 -12.65 -0.43
CA ALA A 439 6.06 -13.22 0.28
C ALA A 439 7.37 -12.77 -0.35
N LEU A 440 8.47 -12.82 0.39
CA LEU A 440 9.81 -12.53 -0.10
C LEU A 440 10.51 -13.82 -0.52
N TYR A 441 10.96 -13.90 -1.76
CA TYR A 441 11.65 -15.07 -2.29
C TYR A 441 13.09 -15.16 -1.77
N LEU A 442 13.44 -16.29 -1.21
CA LEU A 442 14.77 -16.55 -0.65
C LEU A 442 15.72 -17.31 -1.61
N GLY A 443 15.22 -17.72 -2.78
CA GLY A 443 15.94 -18.67 -3.64
C GLY A 443 15.58 -20.12 -3.32
N ASP A 444 16.03 -21.04 -4.18
CA ASP A 444 15.91 -22.50 -3.99
C ASP A 444 14.49 -23.00 -3.66
N GLY A 445 13.49 -22.33 -4.23
CA GLY A 445 12.08 -22.68 -4.00
C GLY A 445 11.57 -22.35 -2.60
N GLN A 446 12.29 -21.50 -1.84
CA GLN A 446 11.91 -21.06 -0.50
C GLN A 446 11.49 -19.59 -0.48
N MET A 447 10.58 -19.26 0.43
CA MET A 447 10.13 -17.88 0.68
C MET A 447 9.94 -17.64 2.16
N ILE A 448 10.07 -16.38 2.61
CA ILE A 448 9.67 -15.96 3.95
C ILE A 448 8.36 -15.19 3.86
N GLU A 449 7.44 -15.48 4.76
CA GLU A 449 6.08 -14.96 4.75
C GLU A 449 5.48 -14.84 6.15
N ALA A 450 4.52 -13.93 6.32
CA ALA A 450 3.52 -13.94 7.38
C ALA A 450 2.20 -14.46 6.76
N PRO A 451 1.84 -15.76 6.92
CA PRO A 451 0.88 -16.37 6.03
C PRO A 451 -0.59 -16.08 6.35
N TYR A 452 -1.03 -16.19 7.61
CA TYR A 452 -2.44 -16.05 8.01
C TYR A 452 -2.58 -15.98 9.54
N THR A 453 -3.75 -15.56 10.00
CA THR A 453 -4.12 -15.49 11.42
C THR A 453 -3.92 -16.84 12.13
N GLY A 454 -3.28 -16.81 13.29
CA GLY A 454 -2.92 -18.03 14.05
C GLY A 454 -1.58 -18.66 13.63
N SER A 455 -0.89 -18.10 12.64
CA SER A 455 0.46 -18.49 12.22
C SER A 455 1.50 -17.46 12.68
N VAL A 456 2.75 -17.72 12.31
CA VAL A 456 3.89 -16.84 12.59
C VAL A 456 4.66 -16.55 11.31
N VAL A 457 5.52 -15.54 11.32
CA VAL A 457 6.53 -15.33 10.27
C VAL A 457 7.40 -16.57 10.18
N LYS A 458 7.48 -17.16 8.99
CA LYS A 458 8.20 -18.42 8.76
C LYS A 458 8.73 -18.54 7.34
N ILE A 459 9.69 -19.45 7.17
CA ILE A 459 10.12 -19.91 5.85
C ILE A 459 9.16 -21.03 5.40
N SER A 460 8.72 -20.96 4.15
CA SER A 460 7.83 -21.94 3.51
C SER A 460 8.32 -22.26 2.12
N PRO A 461 8.05 -23.46 1.59
CA PRO A 461 8.19 -23.73 0.16
C PRO A 461 7.29 -22.83 -0.67
N VAL A 462 7.77 -22.40 -1.83
CA VAL A 462 6.96 -21.60 -2.77
C VAL A 462 5.74 -22.40 -3.25
N ARG A 463 4.57 -21.82 -3.10
CA ARG A 463 3.30 -22.37 -3.57
C ARG A 463 3.02 -21.87 -4.98
N HIS A 464 2.86 -22.76 -5.95
CA HIS A 464 2.59 -22.37 -7.34
C HIS A 464 1.09 -22.18 -7.62
N SER A 465 0.21 -22.80 -6.84
CA SER A 465 -1.24 -22.64 -7.00
C SER A 465 -1.67 -21.21 -6.61
N GLY A 466 -2.43 -20.56 -7.48
CA GLY A 466 -2.92 -19.20 -7.27
C GLY A 466 -1.86 -18.10 -7.35
N MET A 467 -0.61 -18.43 -7.65
CA MET A 467 0.47 -17.45 -7.80
C MET A 467 0.25 -16.59 -9.05
N THR A 468 0.57 -15.29 -8.96
CA THR A 468 0.52 -14.39 -10.12
C THR A 468 1.58 -14.74 -11.15
N PRO A 469 1.37 -14.42 -12.44
CA PRO A 469 2.35 -14.72 -13.48
C PRO A 469 3.66 -13.94 -13.33
N TYR A 470 3.64 -12.84 -12.58
CA TYR A 470 4.80 -11.98 -12.36
C TYR A 470 5.10 -11.81 -10.87
N ALA A 471 6.38 -11.80 -10.55
CA ALA A 471 6.96 -11.28 -9.32
C ALA A 471 7.30 -9.79 -9.49
N THR A 472 7.59 -9.10 -8.39
CA THR A 472 8.04 -7.70 -8.43
C THR A 472 9.47 -7.59 -7.90
N ARG A 473 10.35 -6.97 -8.67
CA ARG A 473 11.73 -6.65 -8.29
C ARG A 473 11.87 -5.18 -7.97
N LEU A 474 12.34 -4.88 -6.77
CA LEU A 474 12.57 -3.51 -6.27
C LEU A 474 14.05 -3.13 -6.28
N ILE A 475 14.95 -4.09 -6.13
CA ILE A 475 16.40 -3.88 -6.06
C ILE A 475 17.05 -4.62 -7.22
N GLU A 476 17.78 -3.90 -8.04
CA GLU A 476 18.53 -4.46 -9.18
C GLU A 476 19.97 -4.81 -8.78
N TRP A 477 20.44 -5.96 -9.22
CA TRP A 477 21.83 -6.43 -9.03
C TRP A 477 22.23 -7.51 -10.03
#